data_b0747c3586fcf4d6b6a419b5e07b0e26
#
_entry.id   b0747c3586fcf4d6b6a419b5e07b0e26
#
_cell.length_a   1.000
_cell.length_b   1.000
_cell.length_c   1.000
_cell.angle_alpha   90.00
_cell.angle_beta   90.00
_cell.angle_gamma   90.00
#
_symmetry.space_group_name_H-M   'P 1'
#
loop_
_entity.id
_entity.type
_entity.pdbx_description
1 polymer ?
#
loop_
_entity_poly.entity_id
_entity_poly.type
_entity_poly.pdbx_seq_one_letter_code
_entity_poly.pdbx_strand_id
1 'polypeptide(L)'
;MRRVARAAGITPMAIYHHFEDRKTLLRRITEHEFARLLECMQAHPLKGSAADRVVSVMEGYIDYALERPRLFDYVFVQPRPGARQFPGDFRARRSPTLNVVADVVADTMKEGFLRKDDVWEVAFALWAHVHGYVVMYRAGRFEGSEKQFRALVRRSMRRFLHGLAA
;
A
#
# COMPACT_ATOMS: atom_id res chain seq x y z
N MET A 1 -2.34 4.67 -26.72
CA MET A 1 -1.50 5.86 -26.87
C MET A 1 -2.28 7.08 -27.38
N ARG A 2 -3.02 7.06 -28.51
CA ARG A 2 -3.78 8.23 -29.04
C ARG A 2 -4.73 8.87 -28.02
N ARG A 3 -5.51 8.08 -27.25
CA ARG A 3 -6.40 8.60 -26.19
C ARG A 3 -5.64 9.26 -25.06
N VAL A 4 -4.49 8.70 -24.67
CA VAL A 4 -3.62 9.28 -23.62
C VAL A 4 -3.05 10.61 -24.09
N ALA A 5 -2.52 10.67 -25.32
CA ALA A 5 -2.01 11.90 -25.91
C ALA A 5 -3.06 13.01 -25.94
N ARG A 6 -4.28 12.69 -26.41
CA ARG A 6 -5.41 13.63 -26.42
C ARG A 6 -5.73 14.15 -25.02
N ALA A 7 -5.80 13.25 -24.02
CA ALA A 7 -6.10 13.64 -22.63
C ALA A 7 -5.00 14.49 -21.99
N ALA A 8 -3.75 14.30 -22.41
CA ALA A 8 -2.59 15.07 -21.96
C ALA A 8 -2.33 16.36 -22.75
N GLY A 9 -3.12 16.64 -23.80
CA GLY A 9 -2.92 17.82 -24.66
C GLY A 9 -1.64 17.77 -25.51
N ILE A 10 -1.12 16.58 -25.82
CA ILE A 10 0.12 16.38 -26.58
C ILE A 10 -0.12 15.49 -27.80
N THR A 11 0.85 15.43 -28.70
CA THR A 11 0.77 14.54 -29.88
C THR A 11 1.10 13.09 -29.51
N PRO A 12 0.56 12.09 -30.21
CA PRO A 12 0.98 10.70 -30.01
C PRO A 12 2.49 10.49 -30.23
N MET A 13 3.09 11.22 -31.17
CA MET A 13 4.52 11.18 -31.44
C MET A 13 5.34 11.63 -30.22
N ALA A 14 4.90 12.66 -29.51
CA ALA A 14 5.57 13.15 -28.31
C ALA A 14 5.63 12.05 -27.23
N ILE A 15 4.55 11.24 -27.09
CA ILE A 15 4.58 10.10 -26.15
C ILE A 15 5.60 9.05 -26.59
N TYR A 16 5.63 8.70 -27.88
CA TYR A 16 6.58 7.70 -28.40
C TYR A 16 8.03 8.18 -28.36
N HIS A 17 8.27 9.49 -28.29
CA HIS A 17 9.61 10.03 -28.06
C HIS A 17 10.16 9.69 -26.66
N HIS A 18 9.28 9.54 -25.67
CA HIS A 18 9.64 9.24 -24.29
C HIS A 18 9.46 7.77 -23.90
N PHE A 19 8.55 7.06 -24.57
CA PHE A 19 8.20 5.68 -24.24
C PHE A 19 8.10 4.85 -25.53
N GLU A 20 8.93 3.83 -25.64
CA GLU A 20 8.96 2.92 -26.80
C GLU A 20 7.58 2.32 -27.09
N ASP A 21 6.88 1.92 -26.02
CA ASP A 21 5.57 1.29 -26.12
C ASP A 21 4.65 1.61 -24.91
N ARG A 22 3.41 1.12 -25.01
CA ARG A 22 2.43 1.25 -23.93
C ARG A 22 2.87 0.51 -22.66
N LYS A 23 3.58 -0.61 -22.78
CA LYS A 23 4.03 -1.44 -21.64
C LYS A 23 5.06 -0.67 -20.83
N THR A 24 6.00 -0.03 -21.49
CA THR A 24 7.03 0.83 -20.87
C THR A 24 6.40 2.01 -20.16
N LEU A 25 5.43 2.70 -20.76
CA LEU A 25 4.69 3.77 -20.09
C LEU A 25 3.99 3.27 -18.81
N LEU A 26 3.26 2.15 -18.90
CA LEU A 26 2.53 1.59 -17.76
C LEU A 26 3.46 1.11 -16.65
N ARG A 27 4.62 0.56 -16.99
CA ARG A 27 5.67 0.18 -16.03
C ARG A 27 6.18 1.41 -15.28
N ARG A 28 6.49 2.50 -15.99
CA ARG A 28 6.94 3.76 -15.37
C ARG A 28 5.89 4.38 -14.46
N ILE A 29 4.62 4.34 -14.85
CA ILE A 29 3.51 4.78 -13.99
C ILE A 29 3.49 3.93 -12.72
N THR A 30 3.60 2.61 -12.84
CA THR A 30 3.59 1.70 -11.68
C THR A 30 4.78 1.97 -10.74
N GLU A 31 5.99 2.15 -11.29
CA GLU A 31 7.20 2.47 -10.51
C GLU A 31 7.03 3.80 -9.76
N HIS A 32 6.51 4.82 -10.43
CA HIS A 32 6.23 6.12 -9.84
C HIS A 32 5.19 6.03 -8.70
N GLU A 33 4.10 5.26 -8.89
CA GLU A 33 3.07 5.12 -7.88
C GLU A 33 3.55 4.33 -6.65
N PHE A 34 4.42 3.33 -6.82
CA PHE A 34 5.05 2.67 -5.68
C PHE A 34 6.01 3.58 -4.92
N ALA A 35 6.75 4.44 -5.61
CA ALA A 35 7.60 5.45 -4.97
C ALA A 35 6.74 6.43 -4.16
N ARG A 36 5.64 6.92 -4.75
CA ARG A 36 4.71 7.82 -4.06
C ARG A 36 4.04 7.17 -2.84
N LEU A 37 3.63 5.91 -2.95
CA LEU A 37 3.11 5.17 -1.80
C LEU A 37 4.17 5.06 -0.69
N LEU A 38 5.41 4.75 -1.05
CA LEU A 38 6.50 4.66 -0.07
C LEU A 38 6.70 6.01 0.66
N GLU A 39 6.69 7.13 -0.07
CA GLU A 39 6.75 8.48 0.51
C GLU A 39 5.60 8.72 1.48
N CYS A 40 4.35 8.38 1.11
CA CYS A 40 3.20 8.51 2.00
C CYS A 40 3.39 7.70 3.29
N MET A 41 3.86 6.45 3.18
CA MET A 41 4.08 5.60 4.36
C MET A 41 5.20 6.13 5.26
N GLN A 42 6.28 6.65 4.67
CA GLN A 42 7.42 7.20 5.41
C GLN A 42 7.17 8.59 6.00
N ALA A 43 6.19 9.34 5.49
CA ALA A 43 5.80 10.63 6.04
C ALA A 43 5.14 10.51 7.42
N HIS A 44 4.62 9.33 7.77
CA HIS A 44 4.02 9.08 9.07
C HIS A 44 5.08 8.78 10.13
N PRO A 45 5.04 9.46 11.29
CA PRO A 45 6.05 9.29 12.33
C PRO A 45 5.92 7.93 13.02
N LEU A 46 7.04 7.23 13.19
CA LEU A 46 7.12 5.97 13.95
C LEU A 46 7.27 6.26 15.45
N LYS A 47 6.27 6.90 16.06
CA LYS A 47 6.25 7.31 17.47
C LYS A 47 5.16 6.58 18.26
N GLY A 48 5.31 6.57 19.58
CA GLY A 48 4.34 5.95 20.49
C GLY A 48 4.60 4.47 20.76
N SER A 49 3.56 3.74 21.15
CA SER A 49 3.63 2.30 21.41
C SER A 49 3.97 1.49 20.14
N ALA A 50 4.34 0.23 20.31
CA ALA A 50 4.55 -0.69 19.21
C ALA A 50 3.33 -0.74 18.27
N ALA A 51 2.12 -0.82 18.82
CA ALA A 51 0.90 -0.78 18.03
C ALA A 51 0.72 0.55 17.28
N ASP A 52 1.08 1.68 17.89
CA ASP A 52 0.97 2.99 17.24
C ASP A 52 1.87 3.11 16.02
N ARG A 53 3.09 2.57 16.09
CA ARG A 53 4.02 2.59 14.96
C ARG A 53 3.52 1.78 13.77
N VAL A 54 2.97 0.58 14.02
CA VAL A 54 2.37 -0.25 12.97
C VAL A 54 1.17 0.47 12.35
N VAL A 55 0.27 1.01 13.18
CA VAL A 55 -0.89 1.78 12.70
C VAL A 55 -0.45 2.98 11.87
N SER A 56 0.57 3.72 12.33
CA SER A 56 1.10 4.90 11.66
C SER A 56 1.58 4.61 10.23
N VAL A 57 2.35 3.55 10.02
CA VAL A 57 2.78 3.13 8.68
C VAL A 57 1.59 2.83 7.78
N MET A 58 0.58 2.14 8.30
CA MET A 58 -0.60 1.76 7.52
C MET A 58 -1.53 2.95 7.23
N GLU A 59 -1.49 4.02 8.04
CA GLU A 59 -2.18 5.27 7.70
C GLU A 59 -1.65 5.89 6.41
N GLY A 60 -0.34 5.85 6.17
CA GLY A 60 0.24 6.30 4.90
C GLY A 60 -0.26 5.51 3.69
N TYR A 61 -0.52 4.21 3.86
CA TYR A 61 -1.16 3.40 2.83
C TYR A 61 -2.60 3.85 2.55
N ILE A 62 -3.36 4.17 3.61
CA ILE A 62 -4.74 4.68 3.48
C ILE A 62 -4.73 6.04 2.80
N ASP A 63 -3.82 6.95 3.18
CA ASP A 63 -3.68 8.28 2.57
C ASP A 63 -3.48 8.18 1.07
N TYR A 64 -2.50 7.39 0.63
CA TYR A 64 -2.26 7.14 -0.78
C TYR A 64 -3.51 6.60 -1.51
N ALA A 65 -4.18 5.63 -0.92
CA ALA A 65 -5.33 4.97 -1.54
C ALA A 65 -6.54 5.93 -1.72
N LEU A 66 -6.75 6.84 -0.77
CA LEU A 66 -7.85 7.80 -0.80
C LEU A 66 -7.51 9.04 -1.65
N GLU A 67 -6.27 9.48 -1.64
CA GLU A 67 -5.81 10.61 -2.46
C GLU A 67 -5.77 10.25 -3.95
N ARG A 68 -5.38 9.01 -4.29
CA ARG A 68 -5.13 8.57 -5.68
C ARG A 68 -5.97 7.35 -6.09
N PRO A 69 -7.29 7.42 -6.00
CA PRO A 69 -8.17 6.26 -6.10
C PRO A 69 -8.05 5.46 -7.41
N ARG A 70 -7.93 6.13 -8.56
CA ARG A 70 -7.81 5.46 -9.87
C ARG A 70 -6.48 4.75 -10.05
N LEU A 71 -5.41 5.34 -9.52
CA LEU A 71 -4.06 4.76 -9.58
C LEU A 71 -3.93 3.60 -8.59
N PHE A 72 -4.55 3.73 -7.41
CA PHE A 72 -4.68 2.64 -6.47
C PHE A 72 -5.35 1.41 -7.10
N ASP A 73 -6.50 1.58 -7.77
CA ASP A 73 -7.18 0.49 -8.46
C ASP A 73 -6.29 -0.15 -9.52
N TYR A 74 -5.62 0.66 -10.32
CA TYR A 74 -4.71 0.18 -11.35
C TYR A 74 -3.53 -0.63 -10.78
N VAL A 75 -2.93 -0.15 -9.68
CA VAL A 75 -1.74 -0.76 -9.09
C VAL A 75 -2.06 -2.00 -8.27
N PHE A 76 -3.19 -2.02 -7.55
CA PHE A 76 -3.46 -3.02 -6.52
C PHE A 76 -4.67 -3.91 -6.78
N VAL A 77 -5.67 -3.46 -7.53
CA VAL A 77 -6.91 -4.21 -7.71
C VAL A 77 -6.95 -4.95 -9.04
N GLN A 78 -6.39 -4.36 -10.10
CA GLN A 78 -6.40 -4.99 -11.42
C GLN A 78 -5.23 -5.97 -11.60
N PRO A 79 -5.48 -7.15 -12.19
CA PRO A 79 -4.40 -8.05 -12.59
C PRO A 79 -3.44 -7.34 -13.54
N ARG A 80 -2.14 -7.47 -13.31
CA ARG A 80 -1.11 -6.86 -14.17
C ARG A 80 0.13 -7.73 -14.28
N PRO A 81 0.77 -7.75 -15.47
CA PRO A 81 2.05 -8.44 -15.65
C PRO A 81 3.12 -7.85 -14.72
N GLY A 82 3.93 -8.72 -14.12
CA GLY A 82 5.04 -8.32 -13.25
C GLY A 82 4.59 -7.84 -11.86
N ALA A 83 3.35 -8.12 -11.44
CA ALA A 83 2.97 -7.95 -10.05
C ALA A 83 3.83 -8.87 -9.16
N ARG A 84 4.30 -8.33 -8.03
CA ARG A 84 5.10 -9.09 -7.06
C ARG A 84 4.27 -10.21 -6.46
N GLN A 85 4.90 -11.37 -6.27
CA GLN A 85 4.23 -12.57 -5.79
C GLN A 85 4.74 -12.97 -4.40
N PHE A 86 3.80 -13.24 -3.50
CA PHE A 86 4.11 -13.79 -2.19
C PHE A 86 4.31 -15.32 -2.31
N PRO A 87 5.28 -15.91 -1.58
CA PRO A 87 6.19 -15.25 -0.64
C PRO A 87 7.52 -14.78 -1.27
N GLY A 88 7.87 -15.23 -2.47
CA GLY A 88 9.21 -15.12 -3.03
C GLY A 88 9.73 -13.68 -3.16
N ASP A 89 9.00 -12.80 -3.84
CA ASP A 89 9.43 -11.41 -4.06
C ASP A 89 9.48 -10.60 -2.76
N PHE A 90 8.60 -10.90 -1.82
CA PHE A 90 8.52 -10.19 -0.54
C PHE A 90 9.64 -10.62 0.40
N ARG A 91 9.91 -11.92 0.54
CA ARG A 91 11.04 -12.44 1.32
C ARG A 91 12.39 -12.00 0.72
N ALA A 92 12.48 -11.86 -0.59
CA ALA A 92 13.64 -11.28 -1.29
C ALA A 92 13.71 -9.75 -1.20
N ARG A 93 12.84 -9.10 -0.39
CA ARG A 93 12.77 -7.65 -0.16
C ARG A 93 12.60 -6.81 -1.43
N ARG A 94 11.95 -7.35 -2.46
CA ARG A 94 11.70 -6.65 -3.73
C ARG A 94 10.52 -5.67 -3.67
N SER A 95 9.85 -5.54 -2.52
CA SER A 95 8.74 -4.62 -2.29
C SER A 95 9.10 -3.57 -1.24
N PRO A 96 9.65 -2.40 -1.63
CA PRO A 96 10.03 -1.35 -0.67
C PRO A 96 8.91 -0.95 0.29
N THR A 97 7.67 -0.89 -0.20
CA THR A 97 6.49 -0.55 0.62
C THR A 97 6.16 -1.60 1.67
N LEU A 98 6.19 -2.90 1.32
CA LEU A 98 5.98 -3.95 2.32
C LEU A 98 7.21 -4.15 3.22
N ASN A 99 8.41 -3.83 2.73
CA ASN A 99 9.61 -3.86 3.58
C ASN A 99 9.46 -2.95 4.80
N VAL A 100 8.90 -1.73 4.62
CA VAL A 100 8.66 -0.80 5.74
C VAL A 100 7.71 -1.43 6.78
N VAL A 101 6.65 -2.10 6.34
CA VAL A 101 5.72 -2.80 7.24
C VAL A 101 6.42 -3.95 7.95
N ALA A 102 7.18 -4.77 7.20
CA ALA A 102 7.91 -5.92 7.76
C ALA A 102 8.97 -5.48 8.78
N ASP A 103 9.68 -4.39 8.54
CA ASP A 103 10.69 -3.87 9.46
C ASP A 103 10.04 -3.42 10.79
N VAL A 104 8.92 -2.69 10.74
CA VAL A 104 8.18 -2.30 11.96
C VAL A 104 7.61 -3.52 12.68
N VAL A 105 7.06 -4.50 11.97
CA VAL A 105 6.59 -5.77 12.55
C VAL A 105 7.73 -6.53 13.24
N ALA A 106 8.90 -6.63 12.58
CA ALA A 106 10.07 -7.29 13.17
C ALA A 106 10.53 -6.60 14.46
N ASP A 107 10.53 -5.27 14.49
CA ASP A 107 10.89 -4.52 15.69
C ASP A 107 9.88 -4.73 16.83
N THR A 108 8.59 -4.77 16.54
CA THR A 108 7.55 -5.06 17.56
C THR A 108 7.65 -6.48 18.10
N MET A 109 8.09 -7.47 17.32
CA MET A 109 8.41 -8.82 17.79
C MET A 109 9.66 -8.86 18.67
N LYS A 110 10.72 -8.10 18.31
CA LYS A 110 11.94 -7.99 19.14
C LYS A 110 11.66 -7.33 20.49
N GLU A 111 10.75 -6.35 20.52
CA GLU A 111 10.32 -5.67 21.75
C GLU A 111 9.39 -6.52 22.63
N GLY A 112 8.96 -7.69 22.14
CA GLY A 112 8.05 -8.59 22.87
C GLY A 112 6.60 -8.14 22.90
N PHE A 113 6.21 -7.18 22.05
CA PHE A 113 4.82 -6.77 21.90
C PHE A 113 4.03 -7.78 21.07
N LEU A 114 4.57 -8.22 19.94
CA LEU A 114 4.01 -9.30 19.15
C LEU A 114 4.74 -10.61 19.48
N ARG A 115 4.00 -11.72 19.52
CA ARG A 115 4.61 -13.05 19.61
C ARG A 115 5.53 -13.29 18.42
N LYS A 116 6.56 -14.09 18.60
CA LYS A 116 7.46 -14.52 17.51
C LYS A 116 6.67 -15.29 16.47
N ASP A 117 6.76 -14.84 15.22
CA ASP A 117 6.08 -15.43 14.07
C ASP A 117 6.87 -15.09 12.80
N ASP A 118 6.40 -15.56 11.64
CA ASP A 118 6.95 -15.17 10.35
C ASP A 118 6.60 -13.70 10.04
N VAL A 119 7.63 -12.86 10.05
CA VAL A 119 7.51 -11.41 9.83
C VAL A 119 6.78 -11.09 8.52
N TRP A 120 7.06 -11.85 7.46
CA TRP A 120 6.49 -11.59 6.14
C TRP A 120 5.02 -12.00 6.05
N GLU A 121 4.65 -13.09 6.71
CA GLU A 121 3.25 -13.51 6.78
C GLU A 121 2.42 -12.52 7.60
N VAL A 122 2.93 -12.07 8.74
CA VAL A 122 2.26 -11.05 9.57
C VAL A 122 2.16 -9.71 8.83
N ALA A 123 3.23 -9.25 8.18
CA ALA A 123 3.20 -8.02 7.40
C ALA A 123 2.23 -8.09 6.20
N PHE A 124 2.19 -9.24 5.52
CA PHE A 124 1.28 -9.48 4.40
C PHE A 124 -0.19 -9.54 4.87
N ALA A 125 -0.46 -10.22 5.99
CA ALA A 125 -1.79 -10.30 6.59
C ALA A 125 -2.29 -8.91 7.04
N LEU A 126 -1.42 -8.11 7.65
CA LEU A 126 -1.74 -6.73 8.03
C LEU A 126 -2.06 -5.86 6.82
N TRP A 127 -1.26 -5.97 5.75
CA TRP A 127 -1.54 -5.27 4.50
C TRP A 127 -2.88 -5.73 3.90
N ALA A 128 -3.12 -7.03 3.78
CA ALA A 128 -4.37 -7.58 3.26
C ALA A 128 -5.59 -7.11 4.08
N HIS A 129 -5.46 -7.03 5.40
CA HIS A 129 -6.48 -6.53 6.31
C HIS A 129 -6.87 -5.07 5.98
N VAL A 130 -5.89 -4.17 5.91
CA VAL A 130 -6.13 -2.75 5.61
C VAL A 130 -6.59 -2.56 4.17
N HIS A 131 -5.98 -3.29 3.22
CA HIS A 131 -6.37 -3.27 1.82
C HIS A 131 -7.84 -3.63 1.64
N GLY A 132 -8.31 -4.68 2.31
CA GLY A 132 -9.71 -5.09 2.28
C GLY A 132 -10.66 -3.97 2.73
N TYR A 133 -10.33 -3.26 3.81
CA TYR A 133 -11.11 -2.10 4.26
C TYR A 133 -11.15 -0.99 3.21
N VAL A 134 -10.01 -0.65 2.63
CA VAL A 134 -9.91 0.39 1.59
C VAL A 134 -10.74 0.02 0.37
N VAL A 135 -10.64 -1.22 -0.11
CA VAL A 135 -11.41 -1.70 -1.26
C VAL A 135 -12.93 -1.64 -0.96
N MET A 136 -13.35 -2.07 0.22
CA MET A 136 -14.77 -2.00 0.63
C MET A 136 -15.27 -0.55 0.72
N TYR A 137 -14.48 0.36 1.30
CA TYR A 137 -14.82 1.78 1.37
C TYR A 137 -14.99 2.38 -0.01
N ARG A 138 -14.06 2.13 -0.91
CA ARG A 138 -14.11 2.61 -2.30
C ARG A 138 -15.25 2.02 -3.12
N ALA A 139 -15.65 0.79 -2.81
CA ALA A 139 -16.82 0.14 -3.40
C ALA A 139 -18.15 0.63 -2.80
N GLY A 140 -18.14 1.68 -1.97
CA GLY A 140 -19.36 2.22 -1.35
C GLY A 140 -20.00 1.30 -0.31
N ARG A 141 -19.22 0.37 0.28
CA ARG A 141 -19.72 -0.58 1.29
C ARG A 141 -19.63 -0.05 2.71
N PHE A 142 -19.31 1.21 2.87
CA PHE A 142 -19.21 1.87 4.16
C PHE A 142 -20.09 3.11 4.18
N GLU A 143 -20.99 3.16 5.14
CA GLU A 143 -21.81 4.34 5.42
C GLU A 143 -21.12 5.24 6.44
N GLY A 144 -20.93 6.51 6.11
CA GLY A 144 -20.32 7.49 6.98
C GLY A 144 -19.17 8.28 6.32
N SER A 145 -18.58 9.16 7.10
CA SER A 145 -17.49 10.03 6.65
C SER A 145 -16.15 9.30 6.58
N GLU A 146 -15.19 9.86 5.81
CA GLU A 146 -13.81 9.37 5.78
C GLU A 146 -13.19 9.33 7.19
N LYS A 147 -13.48 10.31 8.04
CA LYS A 147 -13.01 10.32 9.43
C LYS A 147 -13.50 9.10 10.22
N GLN A 148 -14.77 8.71 10.04
CA GLN A 148 -15.35 7.53 10.69
C GLN A 148 -14.76 6.24 10.13
N PHE A 149 -14.54 6.18 8.81
CA PHE A 149 -13.85 5.06 8.16
C PHE A 149 -12.44 4.87 8.73
N ARG A 150 -11.61 5.92 8.76
CA ARG A 150 -10.26 5.86 9.33
C ARG A 150 -10.27 5.42 10.79
N ALA A 151 -11.18 5.94 11.60
CA ALA A 151 -11.32 5.52 12.99
C ALA A 151 -11.70 4.04 13.14
N LEU A 152 -12.55 3.51 12.24
CA LEU A 152 -12.88 2.08 12.21
C LEU A 152 -11.63 1.25 11.88
N VAL A 153 -10.89 1.61 10.82
CA VAL A 153 -9.71 0.86 10.40
C VAL A 153 -8.64 0.86 11.50
N ARG A 154 -8.38 1.99 12.15
CA ARG A 154 -7.47 2.07 13.31
C ARG A 154 -7.87 1.11 14.44
N ARG A 155 -9.14 1.11 14.83
CA ARG A 155 -9.62 0.18 15.87
C ARG A 155 -9.49 -1.28 15.44
N SER A 156 -9.75 -1.55 14.17
CA SER A 156 -9.63 -2.91 13.63
C SER A 156 -8.18 -3.38 13.58
N MET A 157 -7.26 -2.52 13.16
CA MET A 157 -5.81 -2.82 13.22
C MET A 157 -5.34 -3.11 14.65
N ARG A 158 -5.77 -2.31 15.62
CA ARG A 158 -5.42 -2.55 17.04
C ARG A 158 -5.95 -3.89 17.55
N ARG A 159 -7.17 -4.29 17.18
CA ARG A 159 -7.73 -5.61 17.52
C ARG A 159 -6.94 -6.73 16.86
N PHE A 160 -6.57 -6.55 15.57
CA PHE A 160 -5.74 -7.50 14.84
C PHE A 160 -4.39 -7.70 15.56
N LEU A 161 -3.70 -6.60 15.88
CA LEU A 161 -2.41 -6.63 16.59
C LEU A 161 -2.54 -7.23 18.00
N HIS A 162 -3.63 -6.94 18.71
CA HIS A 162 -3.89 -7.54 20.04
C HIS A 162 -4.08 -9.06 19.95
N GLY A 163 -4.70 -9.57 18.89
CA GLY A 163 -4.80 -11.02 18.63
C GLY A 163 -3.45 -11.69 18.32
N LEU A 164 -2.42 -10.93 17.98
CA LEU A 164 -1.05 -11.39 17.75
C LEU A 164 -0.10 -11.05 18.90
N ALA A 165 -0.59 -10.47 19.98
CA ALA A 165 0.24 -10.10 21.13
C ALA A 165 0.90 -11.33 21.79
N ALA A 166 2.08 -11.12 22.39
CA ALA A 166 2.84 -12.13 23.11
C ALA A 166 2.17 -12.54 24.42
#